data_286fddf7b5f1af37ea47cb86c84cc60c
#
_entry.id   286fddf7b5f1af37ea47cb86c84cc60c
#
_cell.length_a   1.000
_cell.length_b   1.000
_cell.length_c   1.000
_cell.angle_alpha   90.00
_cell.angle_beta   90.00
_cell.angle_gamma   90.00
#
_symmetry.space_group_name_H-M   'P 1'
#
loop_
_entity.id
_entity.type
_entity.pdbx_description
1 polymer ?
#
loop_
_entity_poly.entity_id
_entity_poly.type
_entity_poly.pdbx_seq_one_letter_code
_entity_poly.pdbx_strand_id
1 'polypeptide(L)'
;MKRTVSSVNKKIALCAALSALAVVLSYLEAVSGINALMPVTGTKLGLANAAVTVTAYSVSLYAGAVVSFIRVLVMSMLFGSPTTFVFSPLGAIFAYTFIALTKLVPETKISLIGVSVGASAMHMLGQLIAACVMLADSSVIRLLPLYLALSVVPGVLTGALSLTVMRLLARTRLI
;
A
#
# COMPACT_ATOMS: atom_id res chain seq x y z
N MET A 1 -4.01 -28.71 -21.66
CA MET A 1 -4.73 -27.40 -21.72
C MET A 1 -5.57 -27.05 -20.47
N LYS A 2 -6.22 -28.00 -19.78
CA LYS A 2 -7.02 -27.71 -18.55
C LYS A 2 -6.23 -27.16 -17.34
N ARG A 3 -4.96 -27.48 -17.19
CA ARG A 3 -4.11 -26.98 -16.05
C ARG A 3 -3.82 -25.50 -16.10
N THR A 4 -3.63 -24.94 -17.28
CA THR A 4 -3.27 -23.50 -17.46
C THR A 4 -4.43 -22.58 -17.14
N VAL A 5 -5.65 -22.92 -17.56
CA VAL A 5 -6.87 -22.12 -17.30
C VAL A 5 -7.19 -22.12 -15.79
N SER A 6 -7.03 -23.25 -15.10
CA SER A 6 -7.24 -23.34 -13.65
C SER A 6 -6.24 -22.47 -12.87
N SER A 7 -4.99 -22.37 -13.30
CA SER A 7 -4.00 -21.54 -12.62
C SER A 7 -4.25 -20.03 -12.83
N VAL A 8 -4.69 -19.64 -14.02
CA VAL A 8 -5.06 -18.23 -14.32
C VAL A 8 -6.27 -17.80 -13.51
N ASN A 9 -7.33 -18.62 -13.48
CA ASN A 9 -8.54 -18.32 -12.71
C ASN A 9 -8.23 -18.18 -11.20
N LYS A 10 -7.36 -19.02 -10.65
CA LYS A 10 -6.91 -18.90 -9.26
C LYS A 10 -6.19 -17.57 -9.00
N LYS A 11 -5.30 -17.16 -9.90
CA LYS A 11 -4.59 -15.87 -9.79
C LYS A 11 -5.56 -14.68 -9.86
N ILE A 12 -6.53 -14.72 -10.77
CA ILE A 12 -7.56 -13.68 -10.89
C ILE A 12 -8.39 -13.60 -9.61
N ALA A 13 -8.87 -14.74 -9.11
CA ALA A 13 -9.65 -14.79 -7.86
C ALA A 13 -8.84 -14.28 -6.67
N LEU A 14 -7.57 -14.64 -6.57
CA LEU A 14 -6.67 -14.15 -5.52
C LEU A 14 -6.47 -12.63 -5.62
N CYS A 15 -6.24 -12.10 -6.83
CA CYS A 15 -6.11 -10.65 -7.03
C CYS A 15 -7.40 -9.92 -6.67
N ALA A 16 -8.56 -10.47 -7.01
CA ALA A 16 -9.85 -9.89 -6.62
C ALA A 16 -10.03 -9.86 -5.10
N ALA A 17 -9.72 -10.96 -4.41
CA ALA A 17 -9.79 -11.04 -2.94
C ALA A 17 -8.80 -10.06 -2.28
N LEU A 18 -7.56 -9.95 -2.79
CA LEU A 18 -6.57 -9.01 -2.27
C LEU A 18 -6.91 -7.55 -2.59
N SER A 19 -7.57 -7.28 -3.72
CA SER A 19 -8.13 -5.95 -4.02
C SER A 19 -9.24 -5.58 -3.03
N ALA A 20 -10.16 -6.49 -2.75
CA ALA A 20 -11.20 -6.28 -1.74
C ALA A 20 -10.60 -6.04 -0.35
N LEU A 21 -9.59 -6.82 0.05
CA LEU A 21 -8.87 -6.61 1.31
C LEU A 21 -8.21 -5.22 1.35
N ALA A 22 -7.57 -4.79 0.25
CA ALA A 22 -6.96 -3.46 0.16
C ALA A 22 -7.99 -2.33 0.33
N VAL A 23 -9.17 -2.46 -0.29
CA VAL A 23 -10.27 -1.50 -0.14
C VAL A 23 -10.79 -1.48 1.28
N VAL A 24 -11.05 -2.66 1.89
CA VAL A 24 -11.52 -2.76 3.28
C VAL A 24 -10.53 -2.15 4.26
N LEU A 25 -9.23 -2.42 4.12
CA LEU A 25 -8.20 -1.82 4.97
C LEU A 25 -8.15 -0.29 4.81
N SER A 26 -8.26 0.21 3.57
CA SER A 26 -8.33 1.66 3.33
C SER A 26 -9.61 2.29 3.90
N TYR A 27 -10.73 1.58 3.82
CA TYR A 27 -11.99 2.02 4.40
C TYR A 27 -11.90 2.09 5.92
N LEU A 28 -11.42 1.03 6.56
CA LEU A 28 -11.23 0.98 8.02
C LEU A 28 -10.30 2.11 8.49
N GLU A 29 -9.23 2.36 7.77
CA GLU A 29 -8.33 3.48 8.05
C GLU A 29 -9.06 4.82 7.94
N ALA A 30 -9.89 5.02 6.92
CA ALA A 30 -10.62 6.27 6.72
C ALA A 30 -11.67 6.53 7.81
N VAL A 31 -12.39 5.50 8.26
CA VAL A 31 -13.48 5.65 9.25
C VAL A 31 -12.98 5.58 10.70
N SER A 32 -11.80 5.04 10.97
CA SER A 32 -11.25 4.92 12.33
C SER A 32 -10.85 6.27 12.97
N GLY A 33 -10.78 7.34 12.18
CA GLY A 33 -10.30 8.63 12.65
C GLY A 33 -8.80 8.72 12.93
N ILE A 34 -8.06 7.62 12.75
CA ILE A 34 -6.60 7.58 13.02
C ILE A 34 -5.81 8.57 12.15
N ASN A 35 -6.34 8.91 10.99
CA ASN A 35 -5.76 9.91 10.09
C ASN A 35 -5.82 11.35 10.67
N ALA A 36 -6.70 11.61 11.66
CA ALA A 36 -6.75 12.89 12.35
C ALA A 36 -5.51 13.16 13.22
N LEU A 37 -4.73 12.11 13.51
CA LEU A 37 -3.45 12.25 14.23
C LEU A 37 -2.31 12.74 13.31
N MET A 38 -2.54 12.79 11.99
CA MET A 38 -1.53 13.27 11.05
C MET A 38 -1.44 14.81 11.04
N PRO A 39 -0.21 15.38 10.99
CA PRO A 39 -0.02 16.84 11.01
C PRO A 39 -0.65 17.55 9.81
N VAL A 40 -0.73 16.90 8.66
CA VAL A 40 -1.39 17.44 7.46
C VAL A 40 -2.70 16.70 7.21
N THR A 41 -3.80 17.44 7.21
CA THR A 41 -5.14 16.89 6.97
C THR A 41 -5.23 16.20 5.61
N GLY A 42 -5.79 15.00 5.59
CA GLY A 42 -5.95 14.21 4.37
C GLY A 42 -4.83 13.20 4.10
N THR A 43 -3.72 13.23 4.85
CA THR A 43 -2.70 12.19 4.79
C THR A 43 -3.19 10.91 5.48
N LYS A 44 -2.67 9.76 5.05
CA LYS A 44 -3.10 8.41 5.49
C LYS A 44 -1.89 7.57 5.88
N LEU A 45 -2.08 6.63 6.80
CA LEU A 45 -1.04 5.71 7.25
C LEU A 45 -0.65 4.68 6.17
N GLY A 46 -1.61 4.30 5.31
CA GLY A 46 -1.38 3.38 4.21
C GLY A 46 -1.46 1.91 4.58
N LEU A 47 -2.34 1.53 5.50
CA LEU A 47 -2.51 0.12 5.94
C LEU A 47 -2.81 -0.83 4.77
N ALA A 48 -3.50 -0.35 3.74
CA ALA A 48 -3.79 -1.14 2.55
C ALA A 48 -2.56 -1.55 1.72
N ASN A 49 -1.39 -0.93 1.95
CA ASN A 49 -0.15 -1.35 1.31
C ASN A 49 0.22 -2.80 1.66
N ALA A 50 -0.31 -3.36 2.77
CA ALA A 50 -0.14 -4.77 3.10
C ALA A 50 -0.65 -5.69 1.97
N ALA A 51 -1.87 -5.45 1.49
CA ALA A 51 -2.45 -6.26 0.40
C ALA A 51 -1.70 -6.06 -0.92
N VAL A 52 -1.23 -4.83 -1.21
CA VAL A 52 -0.41 -4.52 -2.39
C VAL A 52 0.92 -5.28 -2.33
N THR A 53 1.60 -5.25 -1.17
CA THR A 53 2.86 -5.97 -0.95
C THR A 53 2.66 -7.48 -1.12
N VAL A 54 1.63 -8.06 -0.48
CA VAL A 54 1.30 -9.48 -0.64
C VAL A 54 1.08 -9.82 -2.11
N THR A 55 0.30 -9.03 -2.84
CA THR A 55 0.03 -9.31 -4.26
C THR A 55 1.30 -9.24 -5.11
N ALA A 56 2.13 -8.21 -4.89
CA ALA A 56 3.39 -8.05 -5.63
C ALA A 56 4.36 -9.21 -5.39
N TYR A 57 4.37 -9.77 -4.17
CA TYR A 57 5.27 -10.86 -3.79
C TYR A 57 4.71 -12.26 -4.08
N SER A 58 3.38 -12.46 -4.00
CA SER A 58 2.76 -13.78 -4.18
C SER A 58 2.28 -14.05 -5.61
N VAL A 59 1.91 -13.00 -6.37
CA VAL A 59 1.35 -13.18 -7.73
C VAL A 59 2.28 -12.61 -8.78
N SER A 60 2.41 -11.29 -8.86
CA SER A 60 3.34 -10.57 -9.74
C SER A 60 3.35 -9.08 -9.43
N LEU A 61 4.40 -8.37 -9.88
CA LEU A 61 4.44 -6.91 -9.81
C LEU A 61 3.26 -6.28 -10.56
N TYR A 62 2.94 -6.76 -11.75
CA TYR A 62 1.80 -6.22 -12.49
C TYR A 62 0.48 -6.34 -11.71
N ALA A 63 0.23 -7.48 -11.08
CA ALA A 63 -0.96 -7.68 -10.24
C ALA A 63 -0.95 -6.72 -9.03
N GLY A 64 0.19 -6.50 -8.39
CA GLY A 64 0.34 -5.52 -7.31
C GLY A 64 0.00 -4.09 -7.74
N ALA A 65 0.45 -3.68 -8.94
CA ALA A 65 0.10 -2.39 -9.53
C ALA A 65 -1.41 -2.25 -9.75
N VAL A 66 -2.04 -3.29 -10.30
CA VAL A 66 -3.49 -3.32 -10.55
C VAL A 66 -4.27 -3.22 -9.22
N VAL A 67 -3.89 -3.99 -8.20
CA VAL A 67 -4.52 -3.92 -6.86
C VAL A 67 -4.36 -2.53 -6.25
N SER A 68 -3.17 -1.92 -6.37
CA SER A 68 -2.92 -0.55 -5.88
C SER A 68 -3.79 0.47 -6.61
N PHE A 69 -3.93 0.35 -7.94
CA PHE A 69 -4.76 1.22 -8.77
C PHE A 69 -6.25 1.09 -8.42
N ILE A 70 -6.77 -0.14 -8.37
CA ILE A 70 -8.18 -0.41 -8.03
C ILE A 70 -8.51 0.19 -6.65
N ARG A 71 -7.65 -0.03 -5.64
CA ARG A 71 -7.84 0.53 -4.32
C ARG A 71 -7.95 2.06 -4.34
N VAL A 72 -7.00 2.73 -5.02
CA VAL A 72 -6.98 4.19 -5.09
C VAL A 72 -8.24 4.69 -5.78
N LEU A 73 -8.62 4.08 -6.92
CA LEU A 73 -9.80 4.46 -7.67
C LEU A 73 -11.08 4.32 -6.83
N VAL A 74 -11.31 3.15 -6.22
CA VAL A 74 -12.51 2.88 -5.41
C VAL A 74 -12.58 3.83 -4.22
N MET A 75 -11.48 4.03 -3.50
CA MET A 75 -11.47 4.93 -2.34
C MET A 75 -11.65 6.39 -2.72
N SER A 76 -11.16 6.81 -3.87
CA SER A 76 -11.40 8.15 -4.40
C SER A 76 -12.86 8.37 -4.77
N MET A 77 -13.53 7.35 -5.30
CA MET A 77 -14.97 7.41 -5.61
C MET A 77 -15.84 7.40 -4.35
N LEU A 78 -15.47 6.63 -3.32
CA LEU A 78 -16.23 6.51 -2.07
C LEU A 78 -16.12 7.75 -1.17
N PHE A 79 -14.93 8.33 -1.07
CA PHE A 79 -14.64 9.42 -0.14
C PHE A 79 -14.37 10.76 -0.83
N GLY A 80 -14.51 10.85 -2.12
CA GLY A 80 -14.59 11.95 -3.07
C GLY A 80 -14.10 13.35 -2.68
N SER A 81 -13.13 13.50 -1.77
CA SER A 81 -12.57 14.81 -1.45
C SER A 81 -11.40 15.14 -2.40
N PRO A 82 -11.22 16.41 -2.81
CA PRO A 82 -10.09 16.81 -3.65
C PRO A 82 -8.74 16.39 -3.07
N THR A 83 -8.60 16.43 -1.75
CA THR A 83 -7.40 15.99 -1.04
C THR A 83 -7.15 14.50 -1.24
N THR A 84 -8.16 13.65 -1.12
CA THR A 84 -8.04 12.20 -1.33
C THR A 84 -7.58 11.87 -2.76
N PHE A 85 -8.06 12.63 -3.75
CA PHE A 85 -7.67 12.43 -5.15
C PHE A 85 -6.19 12.73 -5.43
N VAL A 86 -5.54 13.58 -4.66
CA VAL A 86 -4.13 13.95 -4.87
C VAL A 86 -3.22 13.14 -3.95
N PHE A 87 -3.55 13.06 -2.66
CA PHE A 87 -2.71 12.37 -1.66
C PHE A 87 -2.63 10.86 -1.88
N SER A 88 -3.76 10.22 -2.17
CA SER A 88 -3.81 8.75 -2.29
C SER A 88 -3.01 8.21 -3.49
N PRO A 89 -3.12 8.76 -4.72
CA PRO A 89 -2.32 8.30 -5.85
C PRO A 89 -0.82 8.51 -5.65
N LEU A 90 -0.39 9.71 -5.22
CA LEU A 90 1.02 10.00 -5.03
C LEU A 90 1.64 9.10 -3.96
N GLY A 91 0.99 8.96 -2.80
CA GLY A 91 1.43 8.01 -1.79
C GLY A 91 1.49 6.57 -2.32
N ALA A 92 0.49 6.13 -3.08
CA ALA A 92 0.45 4.78 -3.65
C ALA A 92 1.56 4.55 -4.68
N ILE A 93 1.83 5.51 -5.56
CA ILE A 93 2.90 5.43 -6.58
C ILE A 93 4.26 5.29 -5.89
N PHE A 94 4.57 6.13 -4.93
CA PHE A 94 5.84 6.08 -4.22
C PHE A 94 6.02 4.76 -3.45
N ALA A 95 5.00 4.33 -2.71
CA ALA A 95 5.04 3.06 -1.99
C ALA A 95 5.22 1.87 -2.94
N TYR A 96 4.45 1.84 -4.03
CA TYR A 96 4.51 0.76 -5.01
C TYR A 96 5.86 0.73 -5.74
N THR A 97 6.40 1.88 -6.12
CA THR A 97 7.73 1.98 -6.74
C THR A 97 8.79 1.37 -5.82
N PHE A 98 8.74 1.68 -4.53
CA PHE A 98 9.65 1.08 -3.56
C PHE A 98 9.50 -0.44 -3.49
N ILE A 99 8.26 -0.96 -3.38
CA ILE A 99 7.97 -2.40 -3.40
C ILE A 99 8.55 -3.06 -4.66
N ALA A 100 8.38 -2.42 -5.83
CA ALA A 100 8.91 -2.94 -7.09
C ALA A 100 10.44 -2.97 -7.12
N LEU A 101 11.09 -1.92 -6.60
CA LEU A 101 12.56 -1.85 -6.52
C LEU A 101 13.12 -2.91 -5.58
N THR A 102 12.44 -3.24 -4.48
CA THR A 102 12.89 -4.29 -3.56
C THR A 102 12.88 -5.68 -4.18
N LYS A 103 12.11 -5.91 -5.25
CA LYS A 103 12.16 -7.16 -6.03
C LYS A 103 13.45 -7.34 -6.83
N LEU A 104 14.23 -6.29 -7.03
CA LEU A 104 15.56 -6.36 -7.65
C LEU A 104 16.63 -6.84 -6.65
N VAL A 105 16.31 -6.82 -5.36
CA VAL A 105 17.21 -7.28 -4.29
C VAL A 105 16.84 -8.72 -3.92
N PRO A 106 17.83 -9.61 -3.72
CA PRO A 106 17.56 -10.98 -3.30
C PRO A 106 16.72 -11.03 -2.03
N GLU A 107 15.66 -11.86 -2.02
CA GLU A 107 14.71 -11.98 -0.90
C GLU A 107 15.38 -12.41 0.43
N THR A 108 16.57 -13.01 0.35
CA THR A 108 17.40 -13.38 1.52
C THR A 108 17.98 -12.17 2.26
N LYS A 109 18.04 -11.00 1.63
CA LYS A 109 18.66 -9.79 2.19
C LYS A 109 17.66 -8.80 2.77
N ILE A 110 16.38 -8.91 2.43
CA ILE A 110 15.35 -7.96 2.90
C ILE A 110 14.16 -8.74 3.43
N SER A 111 13.78 -8.46 4.68
CA SER A 111 12.57 -9.03 5.26
C SER A 111 11.31 -8.34 4.72
N LEU A 112 10.19 -9.05 4.66
CA LEU A 112 8.91 -8.49 4.24
C LEU A 112 8.46 -7.33 5.15
N ILE A 113 8.83 -7.36 6.43
CA ILE A 113 8.62 -6.23 7.36
C ILE A 113 9.46 -5.03 6.90
N GLY A 114 10.73 -5.23 6.56
CA GLY A 114 11.58 -4.16 6.05
C GLY A 114 11.04 -3.52 4.77
N VAL A 115 10.55 -4.35 3.85
CA VAL A 115 9.86 -3.87 2.63
C VAL A 115 8.64 -3.01 3.01
N SER A 116 7.83 -3.45 3.95
CA SER A 116 6.62 -2.74 4.36
C SER A 116 6.93 -1.42 5.08
N VAL A 117 7.96 -1.39 5.93
CA VAL A 117 8.42 -0.15 6.58
C VAL A 117 8.92 0.85 5.54
N GLY A 118 9.76 0.42 4.61
CA GLY A 118 10.22 1.29 3.53
C GLY A 118 9.09 1.77 2.62
N ALA A 119 8.15 0.89 2.28
CA ALA A 119 6.96 1.27 1.50
C ALA A 119 6.08 2.28 2.24
N SER A 120 5.92 2.13 3.57
CA SER A 120 5.19 3.09 4.41
C SER A 120 5.90 4.45 4.42
N ALA A 121 7.23 4.48 4.57
CA ALA A 121 8.02 5.70 4.53
C ALA A 121 7.88 6.41 3.17
N MET A 122 7.99 5.68 2.08
CA MET A 122 7.81 6.21 0.73
C MET A 122 6.37 6.66 0.46
N HIS A 123 5.38 5.96 1.01
CA HIS A 123 3.98 6.38 0.95
C HIS A 123 3.79 7.76 1.59
N MET A 124 4.33 7.95 2.79
CA MET A 124 4.25 9.23 3.49
C MET A 124 5.05 10.33 2.78
N LEU A 125 6.20 10.01 2.21
CA LEU A 125 6.94 10.97 1.37
C LEU A 125 6.10 11.43 0.18
N GLY A 126 5.46 10.49 -0.54
CA GLY A 126 4.57 10.82 -1.66
C GLY A 126 3.40 11.73 -1.25
N GLN A 127 2.82 11.49 -0.08
CA GLN A 127 1.76 12.36 0.46
C GLN A 127 2.29 13.74 0.87
N LEU A 128 3.49 13.82 1.44
CA LEU A 128 4.10 15.10 1.81
C LEU A 128 4.41 15.94 0.57
N ILE A 129 4.88 15.32 -0.52
CA ILE A 129 5.04 15.99 -1.81
C ILE A 129 3.68 16.49 -2.33
N ALA A 130 2.64 15.66 -2.24
CA ALA A 130 1.28 16.06 -2.59
C ALA A 130 0.82 17.30 -1.78
N ALA A 131 1.14 17.33 -0.48
CA ALA A 131 0.83 18.46 0.40
C ALA A 131 1.55 19.74 -0.04
N CYS A 132 2.85 19.66 -0.36
CA CYS A 132 3.60 20.81 -0.87
C CYS A 132 2.97 21.40 -2.15
N VAL A 133 2.52 20.53 -3.05
CA VAL A 133 1.87 20.96 -4.29
C VAL A 133 0.50 21.59 -4.03
N MET A 134 -0.32 20.96 -3.19
CA MET A 134 -1.69 21.45 -2.93
C MET A 134 -1.72 22.74 -2.12
N LEU A 135 -0.79 22.91 -1.18
CA LEU A 135 -0.70 24.10 -0.35
C LEU A 135 0.14 25.21 -1.00
N ALA A 136 0.75 24.92 -2.15
CA ALA A 136 1.74 25.79 -2.83
C ALA A 136 2.85 26.27 -1.87
N ASP A 137 3.18 25.45 -0.87
CA ASP A 137 4.17 25.76 0.16
C ASP A 137 5.19 24.62 0.30
N SER A 138 6.40 24.87 -0.17
CA SER A 138 7.51 23.92 -0.06
C SER A 138 8.03 23.74 1.36
N SER A 139 7.70 24.66 2.30
CA SER A 139 8.11 24.55 3.69
C SER A 139 7.53 23.32 4.41
N VAL A 140 6.43 22.78 3.91
CA VAL A 140 5.78 21.55 4.39
C VAL A 140 6.74 20.36 4.37
N ILE A 141 7.73 20.34 3.47
CA ILE A 141 8.76 19.28 3.40
C ILE A 141 9.57 19.17 4.70
N ARG A 142 9.64 20.21 5.51
CA ARG A 142 10.30 20.20 6.81
C ARG A 142 9.66 19.20 7.80
N LEU A 143 8.43 18.77 7.54
CA LEU A 143 7.77 17.73 8.31
C LEU A 143 8.28 16.31 7.96
N LEU A 144 9.14 16.17 6.94
CA LEU A 144 9.66 14.87 6.49
C LEU A 144 10.22 14.00 7.63
N PRO A 145 11.08 14.48 8.54
CA PRO A 145 11.61 13.65 9.62
C PRO A 145 10.50 13.08 10.52
N LEU A 146 9.48 13.89 10.83
CA LEU A 146 8.34 13.48 11.62
C LEU A 146 7.52 12.41 10.88
N TYR A 147 7.25 12.61 9.58
CA TYR A 147 6.51 11.64 8.75
C TYR A 147 7.24 10.32 8.61
N LEU A 148 8.57 10.35 8.46
CA LEU A 148 9.39 9.14 8.44
C LEU A 148 9.32 8.39 9.78
N ALA A 149 9.39 9.11 10.91
CA ALA A 149 9.22 8.49 12.23
C ALA A 149 7.82 7.88 12.39
N LEU A 150 6.77 8.61 12.02
CA LEU A 150 5.39 8.13 12.06
C LEU A 150 5.13 6.94 11.12
N SER A 151 5.92 6.79 10.05
CA SER A 151 5.77 5.68 9.09
C SER A 151 6.18 4.31 9.64
N VAL A 152 6.99 4.28 10.71
CA VAL A 152 7.54 3.03 11.26
C VAL A 152 6.42 2.15 11.81
N VAL A 153 5.51 2.72 12.60
CA VAL A 153 4.42 1.98 13.23
C VAL A 153 3.50 1.33 12.20
N PRO A 154 2.89 2.07 11.26
CA PRO A 154 2.07 1.46 10.22
C PRO A 154 2.89 0.52 9.31
N GLY A 155 4.17 0.81 9.07
CA GLY A 155 5.05 -0.05 8.30
C GLY A 155 5.25 -1.43 8.95
N VAL A 156 5.47 -1.49 10.27
CA VAL A 156 5.57 -2.74 11.02
C VAL A 156 4.23 -3.47 11.02
N LEU A 157 3.13 -2.78 11.25
CA LEU A 157 1.78 -3.37 11.23
C LEU A 157 1.43 -3.97 9.87
N THR A 158 1.68 -3.23 8.79
CA THR A 158 1.45 -3.72 7.42
C THR A 158 2.39 -4.88 7.07
N GLY A 159 3.62 -4.86 7.57
CA GLY A 159 4.58 -5.96 7.42
C GLY A 159 4.13 -7.23 8.15
N ALA A 160 3.68 -7.12 9.38
CA ALA A 160 3.14 -8.23 10.15
C ALA A 160 1.88 -8.82 9.50
N LEU A 161 0.97 -7.94 9.03
CA LEU A 161 -0.23 -8.35 8.30
C LEU A 161 0.15 -9.07 6.99
N SER A 162 1.10 -8.51 6.22
CA SER A 162 1.59 -9.13 4.99
C SER A 162 2.17 -10.52 5.24
N LEU A 163 2.99 -10.69 6.27
CA LEU A 163 3.54 -12.00 6.65
C LEU A 163 2.44 -12.99 7.02
N THR A 164 1.43 -12.55 7.78
CA THR A 164 0.31 -13.39 8.19
C THR A 164 -0.48 -13.86 6.97
N VAL A 165 -0.83 -12.95 6.07
CA VAL A 165 -1.57 -13.29 4.84
C VAL A 165 -0.74 -14.22 3.94
N MET A 166 0.56 -13.95 3.75
CA MET A 166 1.45 -14.84 2.97
C MET A 166 1.50 -16.26 3.56
N ARG A 167 1.61 -16.39 4.90
CA ARG A 167 1.60 -17.70 5.57
C ARG A 167 0.27 -18.44 5.37
N LEU A 168 -0.86 -17.74 5.44
CA LEU A 168 -2.17 -18.33 5.19
C LEU A 168 -2.30 -18.79 3.73
N LEU A 169 -1.88 -17.98 2.77
CA LEU A 169 -1.90 -18.34 1.34
C LEU A 169 -1.02 -19.57 1.06
N ALA A 170 0.16 -19.66 1.65
CA ALA A 170 1.03 -20.82 1.52
C ALA A 170 0.39 -22.10 2.09
N ARG A 171 -0.33 -22.02 3.22
CA ARG A 171 -1.05 -23.17 3.82
C ARG A 171 -2.19 -23.66 2.94
N THR A 172 -2.87 -22.77 2.24
CA THR A 172 -4.00 -23.10 1.35
C THR A 172 -3.58 -23.57 -0.04
N ARG A 173 -2.27 -23.63 -0.32
CA ARG A 173 -1.70 -23.99 -1.64
C ARG A 173 -2.21 -23.08 -2.77
N LEU A 174 -2.50 -21.82 -2.43
CA LEU A 174 -2.92 -20.81 -3.42
C LEU A 174 -1.73 -20.14 -4.10
N ILE A 175 -0.57 -20.19 -3.44
CA ILE A 175 0.73 -19.71 -3.93
C ILE A 175 1.78 -20.82 -3.80
#